data_d782d7f59798a8a528f948f8173a401e
#
_entry.id   d782d7f59798a8a528f948f8173a401e
#
_cell.length_a   1.000
_cell.length_b   1.000
_cell.length_c   1.000
_cell.angle_alpha   90.00
_cell.angle_beta   90.00
_cell.angle_gamma   90.00
#
_symmetry.space_group_name_H-M   'P 1'
#
loop_
_entity.id
_entity.type
_entity.pdbx_description
1 polymer ?
#
loop_
_entity_poly.entity_id
_entity_poly.type
_entity_poly.pdbx_seq_one_letter_code
_entity_poly.pdbx_strand_id
1 'polypeptide(L)' 'TLQELERLAIETSYRTNAGKRSAMVSELGISPRGLWNKLKEYGLQ' A
#
# COMPACT_ATOMS: atom_id res chain seq x y z
N THR A 1 -3.02 15.41 -6.38
CA THR A 1 -4.09 15.27 -5.40
C THR A 1 -3.69 14.35 -4.27
N LEU A 2 -4.48 14.33 -3.23
CA LEU A 2 -4.24 13.44 -2.09
C LEU A 2 -4.24 11.96 -2.50
N GLN A 3 -5.13 11.60 -3.41
CA GLN A 3 -5.20 10.23 -3.92
C GLN A 3 -3.95 9.83 -4.67
N GLU A 4 -3.39 10.73 -5.42
CA GLU A 4 -2.16 10.46 -6.17
C GLU A 4 -0.98 10.26 -5.23
N LEU A 5 -0.88 11.06 -4.18
CA LEU A 5 0.16 10.92 -3.18
C LEU A 5 0.02 9.60 -2.43
N GLU A 6 -1.20 9.25 -2.09
CA GLU A 6 -1.49 7.99 -1.40
C GLU A 6 -1.10 6.80 -2.26
N ARG A 7 -1.46 6.83 -3.54
CA ARG A 7 -1.12 5.77 -4.47
C ARG A 7 0.39 5.63 -4.61
N LEU A 8 1.08 6.74 -4.73
CA LEU A 8 2.54 6.73 -4.87
C LEU A 8 3.20 6.13 -3.63
N ALA A 9 2.71 6.50 -2.44
CA ALA A 9 3.24 5.97 -1.20
C ALA A 9 3.04 4.45 -1.11
N ILE A 10 1.87 3.97 -1.51
CA ILE A 10 1.56 2.55 -1.49
C ILE A 10 2.41 1.79 -2.50
N GLU A 11 2.55 2.31 -3.71
CA GLU A 11 3.39 1.69 -4.73
C GLU A 11 4.86 1.60 -4.28
N THR A 12 5.36 2.67 -3.70
CA THR A 12 6.73 2.71 -3.22
C THR A 12 6.94 1.70 -2.10
N SER A 13 6.01 1.65 -1.16
CA SER A 13 6.06 0.69 -0.05
C SER A 13 5.98 -0.75 -0.56
N TYR A 14 5.15 -0.99 -1.56
CA TYR A 14 5.02 -2.32 -2.18
C TYR A 14 6.35 -2.78 -2.75
N ARG A 15 7.04 -1.93 -3.48
CA ARG A 15 8.34 -2.26 -4.07
C ARG A 15 9.40 -2.46 -2.99
N THR A 16 9.45 -1.55 -2.03
CA THR A 16 10.45 -1.57 -0.97
C THR A 16 10.34 -2.83 -0.11
N ASN A 17 9.11 -3.29 0.11
CA ASN A 17 8.85 -4.43 0.99
C ASN A 17 8.63 -5.73 0.22
N ALA A 18 8.90 -5.74 -1.08
CA ALA A 18 8.76 -6.92 -1.93
C ALA A 18 7.34 -7.53 -1.85
N GLY A 19 6.33 -6.69 -1.72
CA GLY A 19 4.95 -7.11 -1.67
C GLY A 19 4.49 -7.69 -0.35
N LYS A 20 5.31 -7.61 0.70
CA LYS A 20 4.94 -8.14 2.02
C LYS A 20 3.96 -7.20 2.70
N ARG A 21 2.71 -7.64 2.83
CA ARG A 21 1.65 -6.82 3.39
C ARG A 21 1.88 -6.44 4.84
N SER A 22 2.39 -7.36 5.66
CA SER A 22 2.65 -7.06 7.06
C SER A 22 3.67 -5.92 7.23
N ALA A 23 4.71 -5.92 6.40
CA ALA A 23 5.69 -4.86 6.41
C ALA A 23 5.09 -3.54 5.94
N MET A 24 4.25 -3.59 4.91
CA MET A 24 3.59 -2.40 4.38
C MET A 24 2.63 -1.80 5.40
N VAL A 25 1.86 -2.64 6.08
CA VAL A 25 0.94 -2.19 7.12
C VAL A 25 1.68 -1.44 8.22
N SER A 26 2.81 -1.99 8.66
CA SER A 26 3.62 -1.36 9.68
C SER A 26 4.22 -0.03 9.21
N GLU A 27 4.71 0.00 7.98
CA GLU A 27 5.33 1.19 7.42
C GLU A 27 4.32 2.31 7.17
N LEU A 28 3.17 1.96 6.61
CA LEU A 28 2.16 2.94 6.22
C LEU A 28 1.21 3.31 7.35
N GLY A 29 1.17 2.52 8.41
CA GLY A 29 0.31 2.79 9.55
C GLY A 29 -1.17 2.65 9.26
N ILE A 30 -1.55 1.77 8.33
CA ILE A 30 -2.94 1.52 7.97
C ILE A 30 -3.33 0.09 8.35
N SER A 31 -4.64 -0.18 8.38
CA SER A 31 -5.11 -1.51 8.71
C SER A 31 -4.83 -2.51 7.56
N PRO A 32 -4.66 -3.81 7.88
CA PRO A 32 -4.43 -4.81 6.84
C PRO A 32 -5.55 -4.85 5.80
N ARG A 33 -6.78 -4.69 6.24
CA ARG A 33 -7.92 -4.69 5.33
C ARG A 33 -7.91 -3.46 4.42
N GLY A 34 -7.60 -2.30 4.99
CA GLY A 34 -7.49 -1.07 4.22
C GLY A 34 -6.41 -1.17 3.16
N LEU A 35 -5.26 -1.74 3.53
CA LEU A 35 -4.18 -1.95 2.59
C LEU A 35 -4.61 -2.90 1.46
N TRP A 36 -5.26 -4.01 1.82
CA TRP A 36 -5.71 -4.98 0.83
C TRP A 36 -6.66 -4.34 -0.18
N ASN A 37 -7.60 -3.53 0.30
CA ASN A 37 -8.53 -2.82 -0.56
C ASN A 37 -7.79 -1.87 -1.51
N LYS A 38 -6.80 -1.16 -1.01
CA LYS A 38 -6.00 -0.24 -1.82
C LYS A 38 -5.19 -0.97 -2.88
N LEU A 39 -4.56 -2.07 -2.51
CA LEU A 39 -3.79 -2.86 -3.46
C LEU A 39 -4.67 -3.38 -4.59
N LYS A 40 -5.86 -3.84 -4.24
CA LYS A 40 -6.82 -4.32 -5.21
C LYS A 40 -7.27 -3.19 -6.14
N GLU A 41 -7.55 -2.02 -5.56
CA GLU A 41 -7.99 -0.86 -6.30
C GLU A 41 -6.94 -0.39 -7.31
N TYR A 42 -5.67 -0.44 -6.91
CA TYR A 42 -4.57 0.00 -7.75
C TYR A 42 -3.99 -1.10 -8.64
N GLY A 43 -4.51 -2.30 -8.54
CA GLY A 43 -4.04 -3.42 -9.36
C GLY A 43 -2.66 -3.93 -9.00
N LEU A 44 -2.28 -3.81 -7.74
CA LEU A 44 -0.96 -4.23 -7.25
C LEU A 44 -0.97 -5.62 -6.59
N GLN A 45 -2.07 -6.31 -6.61
CA GLN A 45 -2.13 -7.66 -6.03
C GLN A 45 -1.34 -8.66 -6.84
#